data_0526fb650fc5eaf70e149b4ade636dd5
#
_entry.id   0526fb650fc5eaf70e149b4ade636dd5
#
_cell.length_a   1.000
_cell.length_b   1.000
_cell.length_c   1.000
_cell.angle_alpha   90.00
_cell.angle_beta   90.00
_cell.angle_gamma   90.00
#
_symmetry.space_group_name_H-M   'P 1'
#
loop_
_entity.id
_entity.type
_entity.pdbx_description
1 polymer ?
#
loop_
_entity_poly.entity_id
_entity_poly.type
_entity_poly.pdbx_seq_one_letter_code
_entity_poly.pdbx_strand_id
1 'polypeptide(L)'
;MTDRVPILKLGRVLLVSIQIDLEDQTVLDLQDDLAQRIVATGAIGVVIDITALEIVDSFVGRMLAGAAAISKLLDAETVVVGMRPAVAITLVELGLSLGGVRTALTLEKGLALLERDRTSRAERP
;
A
#
# COMPACT_ATOMS: atom_id res chain seq x y z
N MET A 1 -11.87 11.96 18.68
CA MET A 1 -10.53 11.87 18.12
C MET A 1 -10.53 10.81 17.05
N THR A 2 -10.21 11.19 15.82
CA THR A 2 -10.16 10.24 14.72
C THR A 2 -8.81 9.53 14.73
N ASP A 3 -8.86 8.21 14.78
CA ASP A 3 -7.64 7.41 14.67
C ASP A 3 -7.15 7.45 13.24
N ARG A 4 -5.97 8.01 13.02
CA ARG A 4 -5.33 8.01 11.71
C ARG A 4 -4.43 6.81 11.56
N VAL A 5 -4.38 6.28 10.35
CA VAL A 5 -3.48 5.18 10.03
C VAL A 5 -2.06 5.75 10.00
N PRO A 6 -1.12 5.17 10.77
CA PRO A 6 0.23 5.70 10.80
C PRO A 6 0.96 5.44 9.48
N ILE A 7 1.72 6.44 9.05
CA ILE A 7 2.59 6.35 7.89
C ILE A 7 4.00 6.59 8.37
N LEU A 8 4.85 5.59 8.23
CA LEU A 8 6.23 5.64 8.69
C LEU A 8 7.18 5.76 7.50
N LYS A 9 8.23 6.53 7.67
CA LYS A 9 9.25 6.66 6.63
C LYS A 9 10.37 5.66 6.89
N LEU A 10 10.64 4.80 5.91
CA LEU A 10 11.74 3.84 5.94
C LEU A 10 12.64 4.13 4.74
N GLY A 11 13.68 4.95 4.96
CA GLY A 11 14.54 5.36 3.87
C GLY A 11 13.76 6.16 2.83
N ARG A 12 13.68 5.66 1.61
CA ARG A 12 12.95 6.29 0.51
C ARG A 12 11.57 5.69 0.28
N VAL A 13 11.09 4.90 1.24
CA VAL A 13 9.82 4.19 1.16
C VAL A 13 8.95 4.61 2.34
N LEU A 14 7.65 4.67 2.12
CA LEU A 14 6.68 4.87 3.18
C LEU A 14 6.03 3.54 3.54
N LEU A 15 5.87 3.29 4.83
CA LEU A 15 5.20 2.11 5.34
C LEU A 15 3.86 2.50 5.94
N VAL A 16 2.81 1.88 5.45
CA VAL A 16 1.45 2.03 5.98
C VAL A 16 1.05 0.70 6.60
N SER A 17 0.77 0.69 7.90
CA SER A 17 0.35 -0.53 8.60
C SER A 17 -1.13 -0.44 8.92
N ILE A 18 -1.91 -1.37 8.38
CA ILE A 18 -3.36 -1.42 8.58
C ILE A 18 -3.65 -2.46 9.64
N GLN A 19 -4.09 -2.03 10.82
CA GLN A 19 -4.25 -2.92 11.97
C GLN A 19 -5.66 -2.98 12.53
N ILE A 20 -6.55 -2.11 12.06
CA ILE A 20 -7.91 -2.03 12.59
C ILE A 20 -8.91 -1.89 11.46
N ASP A 21 -10.19 -2.08 11.79
CA ASP A 21 -11.27 -1.84 10.85
C ASP A 21 -11.26 -0.37 10.42
N LEU A 22 -11.35 -0.13 9.13
CA LEU A 22 -11.29 1.19 8.56
C LEU A 22 -12.70 1.72 8.31
N GLU A 23 -12.96 2.91 8.81
CA GLU A 23 -14.17 3.66 8.48
C GLU A 23 -13.91 4.53 7.25
N ASP A 24 -14.99 4.96 6.58
CA ASP A 24 -14.88 5.77 5.36
C ASP A 24 -14.00 7.00 5.56
N GLN A 25 -14.17 7.70 6.67
CA GLN A 25 -13.38 8.91 6.94
C GLN A 25 -11.91 8.58 7.16
N THR A 26 -11.61 7.46 7.81
CA THR A 26 -10.23 7.03 8.03
C THR A 26 -9.54 6.75 6.69
N VAL A 27 -10.26 6.15 5.74
CA VAL A 27 -9.72 5.88 4.41
C VAL A 27 -9.42 7.18 3.65
N LEU A 28 -10.35 8.14 3.70
CA LEU A 28 -10.13 9.43 3.05
C LEU A 28 -8.94 10.17 3.66
N ASP A 29 -8.82 10.13 4.99
CA ASP A 29 -7.69 10.74 5.69
C ASP A 29 -6.38 10.05 5.31
N LEU A 30 -6.39 8.73 5.21
CA LEU A 30 -5.21 7.97 4.81
C LEU A 30 -4.76 8.35 3.40
N GLN A 31 -5.69 8.43 2.46
CA GLN A 31 -5.38 8.78 1.08
C GLN A 31 -4.78 10.18 0.99
N ASP A 32 -5.35 11.13 1.71
CA ASP A 32 -4.84 12.49 1.75
C ASP A 32 -3.45 12.56 2.40
N ASP A 33 -3.29 11.91 3.56
CA ASP A 33 -2.01 11.87 4.26
C ASP A 33 -0.92 11.21 3.41
N LEU A 34 -1.28 10.13 2.73
CA LEU A 34 -0.34 9.40 1.87
C LEU A 34 0.13 10.29 0.71
N ALA A 35 -0.81 10.94 0.04
CA ALA A 35 -0.48 11.83 -1.07
C ALA A 35 0.47 12.93 -0.63
N GLN A 36 0.17 13.57 0.49
CA GLN A 36 1.01 14.66 1.01
C GLN A 36 2.40 14.16 1.41
N ARG A 37 2.47 12.99 2.05
CA ARG A 37 3.76 12.43 2.48
C ARG A 37 4.63 12.00 1.30
N ILE A 38 4.03 11.45 0.24
CA ILE A 38 4.79 11.10 -0.97
C ILE A 38 5.46 12.34 -1.55
N VAL A 39 4.69 13.41 -1.70
CA VAL A 39 5.20 14.66 -2.26
C VAL A 39 6.26 15.28 -1.36
N ALA A 40 5.99 15.34 -0.06
CA ALA A 40 6.90 15.97 0.90
C ALA A 40 8.24 15.23 1.04
N THR A 41 8.23 13.90 0.95
CA THR A 41 9.43 13.09 1.16
C THR A 41 10.14 12.67 -0.12
N GLY A 42 9.46 12.78 -1.26
CA GLY A 42 10.00 12.24 -2.52
C GLY A 42 10.08 10.72 -2.50
N ALA A 43 9.21 10.06 -1.75
CA ALA A 43 9.24 8.60 -1.63
C ALA A 43 9.08 7.94 -2.99
N ILE A 44 9.83 6.87 -3.22
CA ILE A 44 9.80 6.10 -4.46
C ILE A 44 8.82 4.93 -4.39
N GLY A 45 8.40 4.57 -3.18
CA GLY A 45 7.50 3.45 -3.00
C GLY A 45 6.71 3.53 -1.71
N VAL A 46 5.64 2.75 -1.68
CA VAL A 46 4.76 2.60 -0.52
C VAL A 46 4.57 1.12 -0.26
N VAL A 47 4.81 0.70 0.97
CA VAL A 47 4.49 -0.65 1.42
C VAL A 47 3.25 -0.57 2.29
N ILE A 48 2.22 -1.33 1.94
CA ILE A 48 1.00 -1.42 2.73
C ILE A 48 0.98 -2.80 3.39
N ASP A 49 1.15 -2.79 4.70
CA ASP A 49 1.17 -4.02 5.50
C ASP A 49 -0.24 -4.34 5.98
N ILE A 50 -0.78 -5.47 5.52
CA ILE A 50 -2.12 -5.92 5.89
C ILE A 50 -2.08 -7.23 6.68
N THR A 51 -0.94 -7.53 7.29
CA THR A 51 -0.77 -8.78 8.07
C THR A 51 -1.85 -8.95 9.14
N ALA A 52 -2.29 -7.84 9.74
CA ALA A 52 -3.29 -7.88 10.81
C ALA A 52 -4.72 -8.08 10.29
N LEU A 53 -4.97 -7.95 8.99
CA LEU A 53 -6.32 -8.12 8.43
C LEU A 53 -6.63 -9.59 8.23
N GLU A 54 -7.67 -10.07 8.90
CA GLU A 54 -8.15 -11.44 8.76
C GLU A 54 -9.33 -11.55 7.79
N ILE A 55 -10.11 -10.49 7.70
CA ILE A 55 -11.31 -10.42 6.87
C ILE A 55 -11.23 -9.16 6.03
N VAL A 56 -11.52 -9.32 4.74
CA VAL A 56 -11.50 -8.20 3.80
C VAL A 56 -12.84 -8.20 3.06
N ASP A 57 -13.43 -7.03 2.93
CA ASP A 57 -14.62 -6.82 2.12
C ASP A 57 -14.27 -5.96 0.89
N SER A 58 -15.28 -5.67 0.08
CA SER A 58 -15.07 -4.87 -1.12
C SER A 58 -14.56 -3.45 -0.80
N PHE A 59 -14.93 -2.94 0.37
CA PHE A 59 -14.49 -1.62 0.82
C PHE A 59 -12.96 -1.58 1.02
N VAL A 60 -12.40 -2.58 1.72
CA VAL A 60 -10.95 -2.67 1.93
C VAL A 60 -10.22 -2.86 0.61
N GLY A 61 -10.77 -3.70 -0.28
CA GLY A 61 -10.16 -3.90 -1.60
C GLY A 61 -10.10 -2.61 -2.40
N ARG A 62 -11.18 -1.84 -2.41
CA ARG A 62 -11.20 -0.54 -3.09
C ARG A 62 -10.25 0.47 -2.45
N MET A 63 -10.11 0.42 -1.13
CA MET A 63 -9.15 1.26 -0.42
C MET A 63 -7.72 0.98 -0.86
N LEU A 64 -7.35 -0.31 -0.95
CA LEU A 64 -6.02 -0.71 -1.40
C LEU A 64 -5.77 -0.26 -2.84
N ALA A 65 -6.75 -0.47 -3.72
CA ALA A 65 -6.65 -0.04 -5.11
C ALA A 65 -6.53 1.49 -5.23
N GLY A 66 -7.29 2.22 -4.42
CA GLY A 66 -7.24 3.69 -4.42
C GLY A 66 -5.90 4.22 -3.95
N ALA A 67 -5.36 3.65 -2.89
CA ALA A 67 -4.04 4.04 -2.37
C ALA A 67 -2.96 3.80 -3.43
N ALA A 68 -3.02 2.66 -4.12
CA ALA A 68 -2.07 2.32 -5.17
C ALA A 68 -2.18 3.29 -6.35
N ALA A 69 -3.41 3.64 -6.74
CA ALA A 69 -3.64 4.57 -7.85
C ALA A 69 -3.08 5.96 -7.54
N ILE A 70 -3.31 6.46 -6.33
CA ILE A 70 -2.77 7.75 -5.89
C ILE A 70 -1.25 7.73 -5.91
N SER A 71 -0.66 6.67 -5.37
CA SER A 71 0.79 6.53 -5.31
C SER A 71 1.39 6.54 -6.72
N LYS A 72 0.77 5.81 -7.64
CA LYS A 72 1.25 5.74 -9.02
C LYS A 72 1.21 7.10 -9.72
N LEU A 73 0.15 7.87 -9.50
CA LEU A 73 0.04 9.22 -10.05
C LEU A 73 1.13 10.15 -9.52
N LEU A 74 1.65 9.85 -8.33
CA LEU A 74 2.72 10.63 -7.70
C LEU A 74 4.10 9.97 -7.86
N ASP A 75 4.21 9.06 -8.82
CA ASP A 75 5.46 8.37 -9.18
C ASP A 75 6.04 7.50 -8.07
N ALA A 76 5.16 6.84 -7.30
CA ALA A 76 5.55 5.88 -6.28
C ALA A 76 4.92 4.52 -6.57
N GLU A 77 5.72 3.47 -6.44
CA GLU A 77 5.22 2.10 -6.61
C GLU A 77 4.63 1.57 -5.31
N THR A 78 3.60 0.74 -5.41
CA THR A 78 2.94 0.16 -4.24
C THR A 78 3.18 -1.34 -4.17
N VAL A 79 3.53 -1.81 -2.97
CA VAL A 79 3.63 -3.24 -2.66
C VAL A 79 2.76 -3.51 -1.45
N VAL A 80 1.87 -4.49 -1.57
CA VAL A 80 1.04 -4.95 -0.43
C VAL A 80 1.72 -6.19 0.16
N VAL A 81 1.98 -6.18 1.46
CA VAL A 81 2.67 -7.27 2.14
C VAL A 81 1.80 -7.90 3.22
N GLY A 82 2.08 -9.16 3.52
CA GLY A 82 1.42 -9.88 4.60
C GLY A 82 -0.01 -10.31 4.31
N MET A 83 -0.38 -10.43 3.04
CA MET A 83 -1.71 -10.87 2.67
C MET A 83 -1.92 -12.33 3.09
N ARG A 84 -2.94 -12.59 3.90
CA ARG A 84 -3.29 -13.95 4.30
C ARG A 84 -4.02 -14.66 3.17
N PRO A 85 -3.88 -15.99 3.05
CA PRO A 85 -4.55 -16.73 1.97
C PRO A 85 -6.06 -16.48 1.91
N ALA A 86 -6.74 -16.45 3.06
CA ALA A 86 -8.19 -16.20 3.09
C ALA A 86 -8.53 -14.82 2.51
N VAL A 87 -7.68 -13.82 2.76
CA VAL A 87 -7.86 -12.47 2.22
C VAL A 87 -7.69 -12.48 0.70
N ALA A 88 -6.66 -13.15 0.21
CA ALA A 88 -6.41 -13.26 -1.23
C ALA A 88 -7.58 -13.92 -1.95
N ILE A 89 -8.10 -15.03 -1.40
CA ILE A 89 -9.24 -15.74 -1.97
C ILE A 89 -10.47 -14.83 -2.03
N THR A 90 -10.74 -14.09 -0.94
CA THR A 90 -11.87 -13.17 -0.88
C THR A 90 -11.76 -12.08 -1.94
N LEU A 91 -10.58 -11.49 -2.12
CA LEU A 91 -10.38 -10.47 -3.14
C LEU A 91 -10.66 -10.99 -4.54
N VAL A 92 -10.23 -12.21 -4.84
CA VAL A 92 -10.50 -12.86 -6.13
C VAL A 92 -12.01 -13.09 -6.32
N GLU A 93 -12.68 -13.61 -5.27
CA GLU A 93 -14.12 -13.86 -5.31
C GLU A 93 -14.94 -12.59 -5.51
N LEU A 94 -14.47 -11.47 -4.96
CA LEU A 94 -15.12 -10.17 -5.12
C LEU A 94 -14.84 -9.53 -6.49
N GLY A 95 -14.04 -10.18 -7.33
CA GLY A 95 -13.67 -9.65 -8.63
C GLY A 95 -12.76 -8.42 -8.55
N LEU A 96 -12.11 -8.23 -7.41
CA LEU A 96 -11.23 -7.08 -7.21
C LEU A 96 -9.82 -7.41 -7.71
N SER A 97 -9.47 -6.82 -8.84
CA SER A 97 -8.12 -6.91 -9.35
C SER A 97 -7.33 -5.74 -8.78
N LEU A 98 -6.23 -6.03 -8.09
CA LEU A 98 -5.30 -5.01 -7.63
C LEU A 98 -4.29 -4.75 -8.75
N GLY A 99 -4.79 -4.37 -9.92
CA GLY A 99 -3.96 -4.10 -11.09
C GLY A 99 -2.92 -3.03 -10.83
N GLY A 100 -1.67 -3.31 -11.20
CA GLY A 100 -0.56 -2.39 -10.94
C GLY A 100 -0.04 -2.45 -9.51
N VAL A 101 -0.62 -3.30 -8.65
CA VAL A 101 -0.15 -3.50 -7.29
C VAL A 101 0.65 -4.79 -7.23
N ARG A 102 1.85 -4.71 -6.70
CA ARG A 102 2.68 -5.89 -6.45
C ARG A 102 2.43 -6.38 -5.04
N THR A 103 2.67 -7.65 -4.81
CA THR A 103 2.50 -8.26 -3.49
C THR A 103 3.77 -8.97 -3.09
N ALA A 104 3.97 -9.07 -1.77
CA ALA A 104 5.07 -9.84 -1.19
C ALA A 104 4.59 -10.45 0.11
N LEU A 105 5.22 -11.54 0.54
CA LEU A 105 4.80 -12.22 1.75
C LEU A 105 5.24 -11.48 3.01
N THR A 106 6.35 -10.75 2.96
CA THR A 106 6.90 -10.06 4.13
C THR A 106 7.31 -8.64 3.76
N LEU A 107 7.46 -7.81 4.80
CA LEU A 107 7.96 -6.45 4.63
C LEU A 107 9.34 -6.44 3.94
N GLU A 108 10.25 -7.32 4.37
CA GLU A 108 11.59 -7.38 3.80
C GLU A 108 11.57 -7.69 2.31
N LYS A 109 10.72 -8.63 1.90
CA LYS A 109 10.56 -8.96 0.48
C LYS A 109 9.95 -7.81 -0.29
N GLY A 110 8.99 -7.10 0.31
CA GLY A 110 8.38 -5.91 -0.30
C GLY A 110 9.41 -4.80 -0.53
N LEU A 111 10.23 -4.54 0.48
CA LEU A 111 11.29 -3.54 0.37
C LEU A 111 12.32 -3.93 -0.71
N ALA A 112 12.65 -5.22 -0.79
CA ALA A 112 13.57 -5.72 -1.81
C ALA A 112 13.03 -5.51 -3.22
N LEU A 113 11.72 -5.71 -3.44
CA LEU A 113 11.09 -5.45 -4.73
C LEU A 113 11.21 -3.97 -5.13
N LEU A 114 10.94 -3.07 -4.19
CA LEU A 114 11.03 -1.64 -4.44
C LEU A 114 12.47 -1.20 -4.73
N GLU A 115 13.42 -1.77 -4.05
CA GLU A 115 14.83 -1.45 -4.26
C GLU A 115 15.30 -1.91 -5.64
N ARG A 116 14.87 -3.08 -6.09
CA ARG A 116 15.18 -3.57 -7.43
C ARG A 116 14.60 -2.68 -8.52
N ASP A 117 13.37 -2.22 -8.33
CA ASP A 117 12.71 -1.30 -9.26
C ASP A 117 13.49 0.01 -9.35
N ARG A 118 13.94 0.52 -8.21
CA ARG A 118 14.74 1.74 -8.16
C ARG A 118 16.04 1.58 -8.96
N THR A 119 16.74 0.48 -8.75
CA THR A 119 17.98 0.19 -9.48
C THR A 119 17.72 0.11 -10.99
N SER A 120 16.67 -0.60 -11.38
CA SER A 120 16.29 -0.72 -12.79
C SER A 120 15.96 0.64 -13.41
N ARG A 121 15.24 1.50 -12.67
CA ARG A 121 14.90 2.85 -13.15
C ARG A 121 16.14 3.72 -13.30
N ALA A 122 17.08 3.60 -12.38
CA ALA A 122 18.34 4.37 -12.41
C ALA A 122 19.22 3.97 -13.59
N GLU A 123 19.12 2.74 -14.08
CA GLU A 123 19.91 2.23 -15.20
C GLU A 123 19.33 2.59 -16.57
N ARG A 124 18.10 3.09 -16.59
CA ARG A 124 17.47 3.49 -17.86
C ARG A 124 18.05 4.80 -18.35
N PRO A 125 18.36 4.88 -19.64
CA PRO A 125 18.84 6.13 -20.23
C PRO A 125 17.77 7.22 -20.24
#